data_b1c27762a304a65a873fdbc46ad689a9
#
_entry.id   b1c27762a304a65a873fdbc46ad689a9
#
_cell.length_a   1.000
_cell.length_b   1.000
_cell.length_c   1.000
_cell.angle_alpha   90.00
_cell.angle_beta   90.00
_cell.angle_gamma   90.00
#
_symmetry.space_group_name_H-M   'P 1'
#
loop_
_entity.id
_entity.type
_entity.pdbx_description
1 polymer ?
#
loop_
_entity_poly.entity_id
_entity_poly.type
_entity_poly.pdbx_seq_one_letter_code
_entity_poly.pdbx_strand_id
1 'polypeptide(L)'
;MYKTTALLLSLNYMTKRLLLIDHNALLHRSRSALLRSGRRYTTAEGIPTTGVFSYLNCLLSIIKQQDPTHVLVCFDAGGNSRKAEDSDYKSTRKPLEPDFIAENRILLNEALYSLGIESVGLRGYEADDLLWTYSHVAQFGVEQFDEVVIATVDQDMLQAVTTVTKVLLWNSSKKQQLMDTDAVVEKWGCFPEDIAYVKALSGDASDNIKGIPGIGKKTAVKICNEAQWLPDEIHKHPKVNPHVQRVLDNLDLIHLRNCTGVIGPIRWDDYKLGLGMKDDYTEFLDKYEFSSLRKRADDTAKVMQLR
;
A
#
# COMPACT_ATOMS: atom_id res chain seq x y z
N MET A 1 26.90 49.36 -19.10
CA MET A 1 25.49 49.08 -18.83
C MET A 1 25.16 47.73 -19.50
N TYR A 2 25.51 46.63 -18.85
CA TYR A 2 25.31 45.27 -19.36
C TYR A 2 24.04 44.70 -18.74
N LYS A 3 22.98 44.56 -19.55
CA LYS A 3 21.78 43.81 -19.18
C LYS A 3 22.10 42.34 -19.35
N THR A 4 22.39 41.65 -18.24
CA THR A 4 22.48 40.22 -18.20
C THR A 4 21.04 39.68 -18.14
N THR A 5 20.55 39.28 -19.31
CA THR A 5 19.27 38.56 -19.41
C THR A 5 19.51 37.15 -18.88
N ALA A 6 19.12 36.92 -17.62
CA ALA A 6 19.08 35.58 -17.06
C ALA A 6 17.96 34.81 -17.78
N LEU A 7 18.34 34.01 -18.76
CA LEU A 7 17.46 32.99 -19.36
C LEU A 7 17.27 31.91 -18.31
N LEU A 8 16.22 32.03 -17.48
CA LEU A 8 15.70 30.95 -16.67
C LEU A 8 15.15 29.91 -17.66
N LEU A 9 15.99 28.97 -18.04
CA LEU A 9 15.55 27.70 -18.59
C LEU A 9 14.69 27.05 -17.48
N SER A 10 13.38 27.22 -17.56
CA SER A 10 12.43 26.36 -16.86
C SER A 10 12.55 24.97 -17.50
N LEU A 11 13.52 24.19 -17.06
CA LEU A 11 13.44 22.77 -17.21
C LEU A 11 12.13 22.37 -16.51
N ASN A 12 11.14 21.95 -17.29
CA ASN A 12 9.98 21.24 -16.76
C ASN A 12 10.52 19.95 -16.12
N TYR A 13 10.94 20.05 -14.88
CA TYR A 13 11.34 18.90 -14.08
C TYR A 13 10.03 18.16 -13.79
N MET A 14 9.79 17.10 -14.54
CA MET A 14 8.63 16.25 -14.28
C MET A 14 8.84 15.62 -12.90
N THR A 15 7.95 15.92 -11.97
CA THR A 15 7.97 15.32 -10.62
C THR A 15 8.02 13.81 -10.74
N LYS A 16 9.06 13.18 -10.22
CA LYS A 16 9.23 11.74 -10.23
C LYS A 16 8.41 11.15 -9.08
N ARG A 17 7.23 10.62 -9.40
CA ARG A 17 6.28 10.08 -8.42
C ARG A 17 6.15 8.57 -8.55
N LEU A 18 6.32 7.85 -7.42
CA LEU A 18 6.07 6.42 -7.29
C LEU A 18 4.72 6.18 -6.63
N LEU A 19 3.89 5.37 -7.27
CA LEU A 19 2.64 4.87 -6.69
C LEU A 19 2.79 3.39 -6.33
N LEU A 20 2.70 3.09 -5.07
CA LEU A 20 2.71 1.73 -4.51
C LEU A 20 1.29 1.31 -4.17
N ILE A 21 0.85 0.18 -4.70
CA ILE A 21 -0.52 -0.33 -4.54
C ILE A 21 -0.52 -1.57 -3.66
N ASP A 22 -1.29 -1.53 -2.59
CA ASP A 22 -1.66 -2.72 -1.81
C ASP A 22 -2.71 -3.53 -2.58
N HIS A 23 -2.26 -4.66 -3.16
CA HIS A 23 -3.12 -5.56 -3.93
C HIS A 23 -4.29 -6.09 -3.09
N ASN A 24 -4.00 -6.52 -1.87
CA ASN A 24 -4.99 -7.13 -1.00
C ASN A 24 -6.08 -6.14 -0.62
N ALA A 25 -5.70 -4.89 -0.32
CA ALA A 25 -6.65 -3.82 -0.06
C ALA A 25 -7.60 -3.57 -1.24
N LEU A 26 -7.06 -3.53 -2.47
CA LEU A 26 -7.86 -3.40 -3.68
C LEU A 26 -8.77 -4.60 -3.92
N LEU A 27 -8.28 -5.81 -3.69
CA LEU A 27 -9.04 -7.05 -3.87
C LEU A 27 -10.21 -7.13 -2.88
N HIS A 28 -9.96 -6.82 -1.61
CA HIS A 28 -11.02 -6.71 -0.58
C HIS A 28 -12.07 -5.65 -0.91
N ARG A 29 -11.62 -4.50 -1.43
CA ARG A 29 -12.52 -3.43 -1.88
C ARG A 29 -13.39 -3.88 -3.05
N SER A 30 -12.81 -4.58 -4.01
CA SER A 30 -13.50 -5.11 -5.19
C SER A 30 -14.58 -6.12 -4.80
N ARG A 31 -14.24 -7.04 -3.90
CA ARG A 31 -15.21 -7.99 -3.33
C ARG A 31 -16.33 -7.29 -2.59
N SER A 32 -16.00 -6.30 -1.76
CA SER A 32 -17.02 -5.54 -1.03
C SER A 32 -17.96 -4.76 -1.96
N ALA A 33 -17.46 -4.24 -3.08
CA ALA A 33 -18.27 -3.58 -4.10
C ALA A 33 -19.19 -4.58 -4.81
N LEU A 34 -18.69 -5.77 -5.12
CA LEU A 34 -19.48 -6.87 -5.69
C LEU A 34 -20.64 -7.26 -4.78
N LEU A 35 -20.37 -7.52 -3.50
CA LEU A 35 -21.40 -7.90 -2.52
C LEU A 35 -22.49 -6.83 -2.37
N ARG A 36 -22.11 -5.55 -2.35
CA ARG A 36 -23.08 -4.43 -2.23
C ARG A 36 -23.92 -4.24 -3.47
N SER A 37 -23.34 -4.42 -4.66
CA SER A 37 -24.06 -4.19 -5.93
C SER A 37 -25.00 -5.32 -6.29
N GLY A 38 -24.74 -6.53 -5.79
CA GLY A 38 -25.40 -7.78 -6.20
C GLY A 38 -25.18 -8.15 -7.68
N ARG A 39 -24.42 -7.34 -8.43
CA ARG A 39 -24.17 -7.58 -9.84
C ARG A 39 -23.07 -8.62 -10.02
N ARG A 40 -23.31 -9.56 -10.90
CA ARG A 40 -22.33 -10.56 -11.34
C ARG A 40 -22.17 -10.46 -12.83
N TYR A 41 -20.94 -10.27 -13.28
CA TYR A 41 -20.58 -10.30 -14.69
C TYR A 41 -19.77 -11.57 -14.94
N THR A 42 -20.10 -12.26 -16.02
CA THR A 42 -19.37 -13.41 -16.53
C THR A 42 -19.20 -13.23 -18.03
N THR A 43 -18.18 -13.83 -18.62
CA THR A 43 -18.09 -13.99 -20.08
C THR A 43 -19.17 -14.97 -20.57
N ALA A 44 -19.37 -15.03 -21.88
CA ALA A 44 -20.25 -16.01 -22.51
C ALA A 44 -19.88 -17.47 -22.17
N GLU A 45 -18.60 -17.71 -21.88
CA GLU A 45 -18.06 -19.00 -21.43
C GLU A 45 -18.21 -19.24 -19.91
N GLY A 46 -18.79 -18.29 -19.18
CA GLY A 46 -19.05 -18.40 -17.73
C GLY A 46 -17.89 -18.00 -16.83
N ILE A 47 -16.83 -17.35 -17.33
CA ILE A 47 -15.69 -16.89 -16.54
C ILE A 47 -16.14 -15.68 -15.71
N PRO A 48 -15.99 -15.70 -14.34
CA PRO A 48 -16.34 -14.58 -13.50
C PRO A 48 -15.41 -13.39 -13.72
N THR A 49 -15.96 -12.21 -14.06
CA THR A 49 -15.16 -10.99 -14.36
C THR A 49 -15.45 -9.81 -13.43
N THR A 50 -16.44 -9.92 -12.56
CA THR A 50 -16.89 -8.80 -11.71
C THR A 50 -15.80 -8.30 -10.75
N GLY A 51 -15.01 -9.19 -10.17
CA GLY A 51 -13.93 -8.84 -9.26
C GLY A 51 -12.85 -8.04 -9.97
N VAL A 52 -12.41 -8.52 -11.12
CA VAL A 52 -11.41 -7.87 -11.98
C VAL A 52 -11.91 -6.53 -12.49
N PHE A 53 -13.17 -6.45 -12.93
CA PHE A 53 -13.79 -5.21 -13.37
C PHE A 53 -13.76 -4.14 -12.28
N SER A 54 -14.13 -4.51 -11.06
CA SER A 54 -14.12 -3.59 -9.92
C SER A 54 -12.70 -3.17 -9.54
N TYR A 55 -11.76 -4.10 -9.56
CA TYR A 55 -10.34 -3.87 -9.29
C TYR A 55 -9.74 -2.87 -10.29
N LEU A 56 -9.89 -3.12 -11.59
CA LEU A 56 -9.38 -2.24 -12.64
C LEU A 56 -9.96 -0.83 -12.57
N ASN A 57 -11.28 -0.68 -12.35
CA ASN A 57 -11.87 0.64 -12.17
C ASN A 57 -11.26 1.41 -11.00
N CYS A 58 -10.99 0.72 -9.89
CA CYS A 58 -10.38 1.33 -8.72
C CYS A 58 -8.91 1.70 -8.99
N LEU A 59 -8.12 0.77 -9.52
CA LEU A 59 -6.71 0.96 -9.87
C LEU A 59 -6.51 2.15 -10.83
N LEU A 60 -7.22 2.14 -11.96
CA LEU A 60 -7.14 3.19 -12.97
C LEU A 60 -7.58 4.56 -12.44
N SER A 61 -8.59 4.58 -11.54
CA SER A 61 -9.01 5.82 -10.87
C SER A 61 -7.92 6.39 -9.98
N ILE A 62 -7.19 5.54 -9.25
CA ILE A 62 -6.08 5.97 -8.39
C ILE A 62 -4.91 6.47 -9.24
N ILE A 63 -4.53 5.73 -10.27
CA ILE A 63 -3.45 6.12 -11.18
C ILE A 63 -3.77 7.48 -11.81
N LYS A 64 -4.99 7.66 -12.32
CA LYS A 64 -5.43 8.94 -12.87
C LYS A 64 -5.40 10.08 -11.86
N GLN A 65 -5.77 9.83 -10.62
CA GLN A 65 -5.81 10.85 -9.56
C GLN A 65 -4.41 11.21 -9.07
N GLN A 66 -3.51 10.23 -8.95
CA GLN A 66 -2.17 10.45 -8.41
C GLN A 66 -1.16 10.87 -9.48
N ASP A 67 -1.47 10.66 -10.75
CA ASP A 67 -0.61 11.00 -11.90
C ASP A 67 0.86 10.58 -11.69
N PRO A 68 1.13 9.29 -11.43
CA PRO A 68 2.46 8.82 -11.11
C PRO A 68 3.31 8.63 -12.37
N THR A 69 4.63 8.66 -12.21
CA THR A 69 5.58 8.25 -13.26
C THR A 69 5.90 6.75 -13.20
N HIS A 70 5.74 6.15 -12.02
CA HIS A 70 6.03 4.74 -11.76
C HIS A 70 4.91 4.12 -10.93
N VAL A 71 4.56 2.87 -11.21
CA VAL A 71 3.53 2.12 -10.48
C VAL A 71 4.03 0.71 -10.19
N LEU A 72 3.85 0.28 -8.94
CA LEU A 72 4.14 -1.08 -8.50
C LEU A 72 3.00 -1.60 -7.64
N VAL A 73 2.59 -2.84 -7.89
CA VAL A 73 1.58 -3.55 -7.08
C VAL A 73 2.30 -4.54 -6.16
N CYS A 74 2.07 -4.46 -4.85
CA CYS A 74 2.60 -5.41 -3.87
C CYS A 74 1.51 -6.35 -3.37
N PHE A 75 1.80 -7.67 -3.30
CA PHE A 75 0.84 -8.69 -2.87
C PHE A 75 1.45 -9.67 -1.87
N ASP A 76 0.60 -10.33 -1.08
CA ASP A 76 1.01 -11.40 -0.17
C ASP A 76 1.28 -12.69 -0.95
N ALA A 77 2.53 -13.15 -0.95
CA ALA A 77 2.93 -14.41 -1.60
C ALA A 77 2.79 -15.65 -0.69
N GLY A 78 2.26 -15.47 0.52
CA GLY A 78 2.07 -16.53 1.51
C GLY A 78 3.33 -16.85 2.33
N GLY A 79 3.18 -17.77 3.30
CA GLY A 79 4.27 -18.16 4.19
C GLY A 79 4.62 -17.09 5.23
N ASN A 80 3.63 -16.31 5.70
CA ASN A 80 3.83 -15.21 6.64
C ASN A 80 4.64 -15.65 7.87
N SER A 81 5.82 -15.05 8.07
CA SER A 81 6.71 -15.37 9.17
C SER A 81 6.16 -14.91 10.52
N ARG A 82 5.46 -13.76 10.60
CA ARG A 82 4.82 -13.29 11.84
C ARG A 82 3.80 -14.29 12.38
N LYS A 83 3.01 -14.91 11.50
CA LYS A 83 2.05 -15.96 11.89
C LYS A 83 2.74 -17.26 12.33
N ALA A 84 3.94 -17.51 11.86
CA ALA A 84 4.77 -18.63 12.31
C ALA A 84 5.40 -18.35 13.68
N GLU A 85 5.71 -17.08 13.97
CA GLU A 85 6.26 -16.61 15.24
C GLU A 85 5.16 -16.54 16.33
N ASP A 86 3.96 -16.07 15.97
CA ASP A 86 2.79 -16.02 16.84
C ASP A 86 1.54 -16.51 16.09
N SER A 87 1.03 -17.69 16.48
CA SER A 87 -0.16 -18.30 15.87
C SER A 87 -1.44 -17.48 16.08
N ASP A 88 -1.48 -16.65 17.13
CA ASP A 88 -2.62 -15.78 17.46
C ASP A 88 -2.65 -14.51 16.61
N TYR A 89 -1.52 -14.13 16.00
CA TYR A 89 -1.43 -12.97 15.12
C TYR A 89 -2.41 -13.07 13.97
N LYS A 90 -3.24 -12.05 13.80
CA LYS A 90 -4.31 -11.97 12.76
C LYS A 90 -5.29 -13.17 12.75
N SER A 91 -5.36 -13.97 13.82
CA SER A 91 -6.23 -15.17 13.89
C SER A 91 -7.72 -14.83 13.82
N THR A 92 -8.11 -13.64 14.22
CA THR A 92 -9.49 -13.14 14.20
C THR A 92 -9.92 -12.55 12.87
N ARG A 93 -8.97 -12.28 11.95
CA ARG A 93 -9.28 -11.74 10.61
C ARG A 93 -10.02 -12.80 9.78
N LYS A 94 -11.13 -12.37 9.14
CA LYS A 94 -11.82 -13.23 8.16
C LYS A 94 -11.07 -13.13 6.82
N PRO A 95 -10.44 -14.21 6.34
CA PRO A 95 -9.78 -14.19 5.03
C PRO A 95 -10.81 -14.00 3.92
N LEU A 96 -10.34 -13.56 2.76
CA LEU A 96 -11.11 -13.68 1.52
C LEU A 96 -11.36 -15.16 1.23
N GLU A 97 -12.50 -15.44 0.62
CA GLU A 97 -12.81 -16.80 0.20
C GLU A 97 -11.73 -17.30 -0.78
N PRO A 98 -11.15 -18.49 -0.57
CA PRO A 98 -10.13 -19.05 -1.45
C PRO A 98 -10.58 -19.09 -2.91
N ASP A 99 -11.84 -19.42 -3.17
CA ASP A 99 -12.41 -19.46 -4.52
C ASP A 99 -12.40 -18.07 -5.17
N PHE A 100 -12.78 -17.01 -4.43
CA PHE A 100 -12.73 -15.65 -4.95
C PHE A 100 -11.30 -15.21 -5.32
N ILE A 101 -10.32 -15.58 -4.50
CA ILE A 101 -8.91 -15.29 -4.79
C ILE A 101 -8.46 -16.06 -6.04
N ALA A 102 -8.77 -17.37 -6.10
CA ALA A 102 -8.36 -18.22 -7.20
C ALA A 102 -8.98 -17.77 -8.54
N GLU A 103 -10.28 -17.47 -8.55
CA GLU A 103 -11.01 -17.00 -9.74
C GLU A 103 -10.44 -15.70 -10.32
N ASN A 104 -10.01 -14.78 -9.44
CA ASN A 104 -9.55 -13.48 -9.89
C ASN A 104 -8.04 -13.41 -10.17
N ARG A 105 -7.22 -14.29 -9.56
CA ARG A 105 -5.76 -14.20 -9.63
C ARG A 105 -5.21 -14.22 -11.05
N ILE A 106 -5.66 -15.18 -11.88
CA ILE A 106 -5.16 -15.34 -13.25
C ILE A 106 -5.53 -14.10 -14.07
N LEU A 107 -6.80 -13.69 -14.01
CA LEU A 107 -7.30 -12.55 -14.78
C LEU A 107 -6.65 -11.23 -14.32
N LEU A 108 -6.39 -11.06 -13.03
CA LEU A 108 -5.71 -9.87 -12.50
C LEU A 108 -4.27 -9.82 -12.97
N ASN A 109 -3.56 -10.95 -13.01
CA ASN A 109 -2.20 -10.99 -13.53
C ASN A 109 -2.16 -10.63 -15.02
N GLU A 110 -3.06 -11.19 -15.84
CA GLU A 110 -3.18 -10.83 -17.26
C GLU A 110 -3.54 -9.34 -17.43
N ALA A 111 -4.44 -8.81 -16.60
CA ALA A 111 -4.83 -7.41 -16.63
C ALA A 111 -3.67 -6.47 -16.31
N LEU A 112 -2.92 -6.74 -15.26
CA LEU A 112 -1.74 -5.95 -14.87
C LEU A 112 -0.67 -6.02 -15.97
N TYR A 113 -0.39 -7.22 -16.49
CA TYR A 113 0.55 -7.42 -17.59
C TYR A 113 0.15 -6.62 -18.84
N SER A 114 -1.13 -6.66 -19.24
CA SER A 114 -1.63 -5.92 -20.41
C SER A 114 -1.52 -4.39 -20.24
N LEU A 115 -1.53 -3.91 -18.99
CA LEU A 115 -1.30 -2.50 -18.65
C LEU A 115 0.18 -2.15 -18.48
N GLY A 116 1.09 -3.13 -18.56
CA GLY A 116 2.52 -2.93 -18.28
C GLY A 116 2.80 -2.59 -16.83
N ILE A 117 1.98 -3.08 -15.89
CA ILE A 117 2.16 -2.88 -14.45
C ILE A 117 2.77 -4.14 -13.85
N GLU A 118 3.94 -3.98 -13.24
CA GLU A 118 4.60 -5.03 -12.49
C GLU A 118 3.94 -5.26 -11.13
N SER A 119 3.93 -6.53 -10.71
CA SER A 119 3.46 -6.92 -9.39
C SER A 119 4.50 -7.79 -8.68
N VAL A 120 4.73 -7.51 -7.40
CA VAL A 120 5.77 -8.17 -6.59
C VAL A 120 5.17 -8.74 -5.32
N GLY A 121 5.54 -9.98 -5.03
CA GLY A 121 5.26 -10.66 -3.77
C GLY A 121 6.47 -11.45 -3.30
N LEU A 122 6.70 -11.51 -2.00
CA LEU A 122 7.85 -12.19 -1.41
C LEU A 122 7.36 -13.19 -0.36
N ARG A 123 7.68 -14.46 -0.57
CA ARG A 123 7.29 -15.52 0.38
C ARG A 123 7.94 -15.28 1.74
N GLY A 124 7.15 -15.33 2.81
CA GLY A 124 7.60 -15.07 4.18
C GLY A 124 7.38 -13.64 4.64
N TYR A 125 7.08 -12.71 3.73
CA TYR A 125 6.81 -11.31 4.00
C TYR A 125 5.37 -10.95 3.62
N GLU A 126 4.82 -9.96 4.26
CA GLU A 126 3.52 -9.38 3.91
C GLU A 126 3.69 -8.29 2.85
N ALA A 127 2.61 -7.98 2.12
CA ALA A 127 2.60 -6.87 1.16
C ALA A 127 3.02 -5.54 1.82
N ASP A 128 2.64 -5.33 3.08
CA ASP A 128 2.97 -4.13 3.86
C ASP A 128 4.49 -3.95 4.04
N ASP A 129 5.24 -5.05 4.23
CA ASP A 129 6.70 -5.04 4.33
C ASP A 129 7.34 -4.60 2.99
N LEU A 130 6.78 -5.08 1.88
CA LEU A 130 7.22 -4.68 0.54
C LEU A 130 6.90 -3.22 0.25
N LEU A 131 5.67 -2.77 0.54
CA LEU A 131 5.25 -1.38 0.37
C LEU A 131 6.17 -0.43 1.13
N TRP A 132 6.48 -0.76 2.39
CA TRP A 132 7.41 0.01 3.21
C TRP A 132 8.82 -0.02 2.62
N THR A 133 9.33 -1.21 2.25
CA THR A 133 10.68 -1.37 1.70
C THR A 133 10.87 -0.57 0.41
N TYR A 134 9.94 -0.68 -0.55
CA TYR A 134 10.01 0.07 -1.79
C TYR A 134 9.90 1.59 -1.55
N SER A 135 9.04 2.03 -0.62
CA SER A 135 8.94 3.46 -0.28
C SER A 135 10.24 3.98 0.35
N HIS A 136 10.87 3.18 1.21
CA HIS A 136 12.14 3.52 1.84
C HIS A 136 13.29 3.61 0.82
N VAL A 137 13.40 2.62 -0.08
CA VAL A 137 14.43 2.66 -1.15
C VAL A 137 14.18 3.78 -2.13
N ALA A 138 12.92 4.11 -2.44
CA ALA A 138 12.57 5.25 -3.31
C ALA A 138 12.96 6.59 -2.69
N GLN A 139 12.99 6.69 -1.38
CA GLN A 139 13.36 7.92 -0.66
C GLN A 139 14.88 8.01 -0.40
N PHE A 140 15.52 6.92 0.02
CA PHE A 140 16.89 6.93 0.53
C PHE A 140 17.89 6.18 -0.36
N GLY A 141 17.45 5.55 -1.43
CA GLY A 141 18.29 4.83 -2.37
C GLY A 141 19.12 5.74 -3.28
N VAL A 142 19.87 5.12 -4.19
CA VAL A 142 20.72 5.82 -5.15
C VAL A 142 19.88 6.68 -6.11
N GLU A 143 18.76 6.17 -6.55
CA GLU A 143 17.80 6.86 -7.40
C GLU A 143 16.56 7.22 -6.57
N GLN A 144 16.37 8.52 -6.34
CA GLN A 144 15.33 9.04 -5.46
C GLN A 144 14.10 9.52 -6.23
N PHE A 145 12.96 9.49 -5.55
CA PHE A 145 11.69 10.03 -6.01
C PHE A 145 11.37 11.32 -5.24
N ASP A 146 10.69 12.23 -5.92
CA ASP A 146 10.22 13.49 -5.32
C ASP A 146 9.02 13.23 -4.41
N GLU A 147 8.21 12.21 -4.74
CA GLU A 147 7.03 11.82 -3.97
C GLU A 147 6.76 10.32 -4.11
N VAL A 148 6.39 9.70 -2.99
CA VAL A 148 5.89 8.31 -2.93
C VAL A 148 4.49 8.32 -2.37
N VAL A 149 3.55 7.63 -3.02
CA VAL A 149 2.19 7.46 -2.52
C VAL A 149 1.90 5.97 -2.34
N ILE A 150 1.60 5.55 -1.13
CA ILE A 150 1.16 4.18 -0.82
C ILE A 150 -0.36 4.17 -0.75
N ALA A 151 -1.01 3.40 -1.59
CA ALA A 151 -2.46 3.30 -1.67
C ALA A 151 -2.95 2.01 -1.00
N THR A 152 -3.61 2.13 0.16
CA THR A 152 -4.06 1.01 1.00
C THR A 152 -5.31 1.34 1.81
N VAL A 153 -5.89 0.37 2.50
CA VAL A 153 -6.89 0.53 3.58
C VAL A 153 -6.28 0.36 4.96
N ASP A 154 -5.06 -0.16 5.04
CA ASP A 154 -4.41 -0.47 6.31
C ASP A 154 -3.78 0.78 6.93
N GLN A 155 -4.17 1.06 8.19
CA GLN A 155 -3.63 2.20 8.92
C GLN A 155 -2.22 1.94 9.46
N ASP A 156 -1.74 0.70 9.44
CA ASP A 156 -0.39 0.36 9.85
C ASP A 156 0.64 0.93 8.88
N MET A 157 0.25 1.11 7.62
CA MET A 157 1.08 1.80 6.64
C MET A 157 1.36 3.27 6.96
N LEU A 158 0.63 3.89 7.91
CA LEU A 158 0.94 5.25 8.37
C LEU A 158 2.33 5.36 9.02
N GLN A 159 2.92 4.23 9.45
CA GLN A 159 4.31 4.16 9.90
C GLN A 159 5.32 4.54 8.79
N ALA A 160 4.92 4.39 7.52
CA ALA A 160 5.76 4.70 6.37
C ALA A 160 5.73 6.19 5.98
N VAL A 161 4.85 7.01 6.58
CA VAL A 161 4.69 8.42 6.23
C VAL A 161 5.94 9.21 6.61
N THR A 162 6.43 9.99 5.65
CA THR A 162 7.57 10.90 5.81
C THR A 162 7.31 12.20 5.05
N THR A 163 8.32 13.05 4.88
CA THR A 163 8.22 14.24 4.03
C THR A 163 8.05 13.90 2.54
N VAL A 164 8.52 12.73 2.10
CA VAL A 164 8.43 12.24 0.71
C VAL A 164 7.30 11.25 0.53
N THR A 165 7.10 10.35 1.52
CA THR A 165 6.10 9.29 1.46
C THR A 165 4.79 9.71 2.12
N LYS A 166 3.69 9.57 1.37
CA LYS A 166 2.32 9.77 1.83
C LYS A 166 1.52 8.48 1.69
N VAL A 167 0.48 8.33 2.50
CA VAL A 167 -0.41 7.18 2.43
C VAL A 167 -1.80 7.64 2.00
N LEU A 168 -2.29 7.10 0.88
CA LEU A 168 -3.66 7.29 0.41
C LEU A 168 -4.54 6.21 1.05
N LEU A 169 -5.22 6.59 2.12
CA LEU A 169 -6.13 5.69 2.83
C LEU A 169 -7.53 5.71 2.20
N TRP A 170 -8.11 4.52 2.02
CA TRP A 170 -9.52 4.36 1.74
C TRP A 170 -10.28 3.94 3.00
N ASN A 171 -11.45 4.52 3.20
CA ASN A 171 -12.36 4.05 4.22
C ASN A 171 -13.61 3.38 3.59
N SER A 172 -14.40 2.73 4.45
CA SER A 172 -15.64 2.06 4.05
C SER A 172 -16.68 2.99 3.39
N SER A 173 -16.62 4.30 3.67
CA SER A 173 -17.50 5.32 3.09
C SER A 173 -17.07 5.82 1.70
N LYS A 174 -16.09 5.17 1.05
CA LYS A 174 -15.50 5.54 -0.25
C LYS A 174 -14.73 6.87 -0.26
N LYS A 175 -14.55 7.52 0.87
CA LYS A 175 -13.67 8.69 0.97
C LYS A 175 -12.22 8.25 0.95
N GLN A 176 -11.45 8.88 0.10
CA GLN A 176 -9.99 8.77 0.09
C GLN A 176 -9.45 9.94 0.91
N GLN A 177 -8.43 9.67 1.70
CA GLN A 177 -7.71 10.69 2.46
C GLN A 177 -6.22 10.47 2.24
N LEU A 178 -5.56 11.50 1.73
CA LEU A 178 -4.11 11.51 1.64
C LEU A 178 -3.57 11.90 3.02
N MET A 179 -2.76 11.01 3.58
CA MET A 179 -2.16 11.15 4.90
C MET A 179 -0.68 11.53 4.73
N ASP A 180 -0.36 12.75 5.05
CA ASP A 180 1.00 13.24 5.28
C ASP A 180 1.29 13.27 6.79
N THR A 181 2.45 13.76 7.18
CA THR A 181 2.87 13.83 8.58
C THR A 181 1.88 14.64 9.43
N ASP A 182 1.41 15.79 8.95
CA ASP A 182 0.48 16.64 9.71
C ASP A 182 -0.86 15.95 9.92
N ALA A 183 -1.40 15.31 8.87
CA ALA A 183 -2.63 14.54 8.95
C ALA A 183 -2.52 13.33 9.89
N VAL A 184 -1.35 12.69 9.96
CA VAL A 184 -1.08 11.60 10.92
C VAL A 184 -1.07 12.15 12.34
N VAL A 185 -0.34 13.24 12.59
CA VAL A 185 -0.27 13.87 13.92
C VAL A 185 -1.66 14.34 14.38
N GLU A 186 -2.45 14.96 13.50
CA GLU A 186 -3.82 15.36 13.83
C GLU A 186 -4.70 14.15 14.21
N LYS A 187 -4.58 13.05 13.46
CA LYS A 187 -5.44 11.86 13.66
C LYS A 187 -5.00 10.98 14.83
N TRP A 188 -3.69 10.80 15.01
CA TRP A 188 -3.13 9.85 15.98
C TRP A 188 -2.65 10.51 17.25
N GLY A 189 -2.26 11.80 17.21
CA GLY A 189 -1.68 12.56 18.31
C GLY A 189 -0.20 12.26 18.54
N CYS A 190 0.45 11.53 17.61
CA CYS A 190 1.88 11.20 17.63
C CYS A 190 2.43 11.23 16.20
N PHE A 191 3.76 11.22 16.08
CA PHE A 191 4.42 11.14 14.79
C PHE A 191 4.26 9.76 14.12
N PRO A 192 4.42 9.65 12.78
CA PRO A 192 4.32 8.38 12.06
C PRO A 192 5.20 7.26 12.64
N GLU A 193 6.44 7.55 12.98
CA GLU A 193 7.40 6.61 13.56
C GLU A 193 7.00 6.07 14.94
N ASP A 194 6.12 6.77 15.65
CA ASP A 194 5.67 6.38 16.99
C ASP A 194 4.45 5.45 16.95
N ILE A 195 3.79 5.31 15.80
CA ILE A 195 2.55 4.52 15.67
C ILE A 195 2.76 3.08 16.13
N ALA A 196 3.90 2.47 15.77
CA ALA A 196 4.22 1.11 16.19
C ALA A 196 4.32 0.98 17.70
N TYR A 197 4.96 1.94 18.37
CA TYR A 197 5.07 1.98 19.84
C TYR A 197 3.71 2.20 20.51
N VAL A 198 2.90 3.12 19.98
CA VAL A 198 1.53 3.34 20.49
C VAL A 198 0.72 2.06 20.45
N LYS A 199 0.80 1.29 19.33
CA LYS A 199 0.13 0.00 19.18
C LYS A 199 0.73 -1.08 20.07
N ALA A 200 2.05 -1.15 20.20
CA ALA A 200 2.72 -2.13 21.06
C ALA A 200 2.32 -1.96 22.53
N LEU A 201 2.15 -0.71 22.98
CA LEU A 201 1.72 -0.36 24.33
C LEU A 201 0.22 -0.59 24.56
N SER A 202 -0.64 -0.10 23.64
CA SER A 202 -2.10 -0.14 23.80
C SER A 202 -2.74 -1.44 23.32
N GLY A 203 -2.00 -2.24 22.55
CA GLY A 203 -2.52 -3.37 21.78
C GLY A 203 -3.16 -2.97 20.46
N ASP A 204 -3.38 -3.96 19.61
CA ASP A 204 -4.12 -3.86 18.36
C ASP A 204 -5.14 -4.99 18.23
N ALA A 205 -6.41 -4.66 18.40
CA ALA A 205 -7.49 -5.64 18.31
C ALA A 205 -7.69 -6.19 16.88
N SER A 206 -7.31 -5.43 15.84
CA SER A 206 -7.43 -5.88 14.45
C SER A 206 -6.46 -7.01 14.14
N ASP A 207 -5.31 -7.03 14.80
CA ASP A 207 -4.27 -8.04 14.63
C ASP A 207 -4.19 -9.04 15.80
N ASN A 208 -5.14 -8.92 16.72
CA ASN A 208 -5.20 -9.73 17.94
C ASN A 208 -3.97 -9.58 18.86
N ILE A 209 -3.37 -8.39 18.86
CA ILE A 209 -2.21 -8.05 19.68
C ILE A 209 -2.69 -7.45 21.01
N LYS A 210 -2.27 -8.05 22.14
CA LYS A 210 -2.62 -7.59 23.48
C LYS A 210 -1.61 -6.56 23.98
N GLY A 211 -2.11 -5.37 24.33
CA GLY A 211 -1.29 -4.33 24.94
C GLY A 211 -0.95 -4.59 26.41
N ILE A 212 -0.37 -3.55 27.04
CA ILE A 212 -0.07 -3.54 28.47
C ILE A 212 -1.35 -3.27 29.27
N PRO A 213 -1.65 -4.03 30.32
CA PRO A 213 -2.80 -3.77 31.19
C PRO A 213 -2.81 -2.34 31.72
N GLY A 214 -3.93 -1.64 31.55
CA GLY A 214 -4.10 -0.26 32.02
C GLY A 214 -3.47 0.82 31.13
N ILE A 215 -2.90 0.47 29.95
CA ILE A 215 -2.42 1.40 28.95
C ILE A 215 -3.33 1.33 27.72
N GLY A 216 -4.25 2.28 27.60
CA GLY A 216 -5.04 2.48 26.37
C GLY A 216 -4.36 3.49 25.44
N LYS A 217 -4.91 3.67 24.22
CA LYS A 217 -4.33 4.50 23.15
C LYS A 217 -3.91 5.90 23.63
N LYS A 218 -4.78 6.62 24.37
CA LYS A 218 -4.45 7.97 24.87
C LYS A 218 -3.23 7.97 25.81
N THR A 219 -3.13 6.97 26.69
CA THR A 219 -1.98 6.85 27.61
C THR A 219 -0.73 6.46 26.83
N ALA A 220 -0.84 5.57 25.84
CA ALA A 220 0.28 5.17 25.00
C ALA A 220 0.85 6.36 24.22
N VAL A 221 -0.01 7.15 23.55
CA VAL A 221 0.39 8.39 22.86
C VAL A 221 1.11 9.35 23.81
N LYS A 222 0.58 9.56 25.04
CA LYS A 222 1.23 10.43 26.02
C LYS A 222 2.62 9.91 26.38
N ILE A 223 2.76 8.62 26.62
CA ILE A 223 4.07 8.00 26.94
C ILE A 223 5.05 8.18 25.78
N CYS A 224 4.63 7.95 24.52
CA CYS A 224 5.48 8.15 23.35
C CYS A 224 5.93 9.62 23.20
N ASN A 225 5.01 10.56 23.34
CA ASN A 225 5.33 11.99 23.21
C ASN A 225 6.21 12.54 24.33
N GLU A 226 6.18 11.93 25.53
CA GLU A 226 7.03 12.30 26.67
C GLU A 226 8.42 11.66 26.61
N ALA A 227 8.59 10.56 25.87
CA ALA A 227 9.88 9.91 25.67
C ALA A 227 10.72 10.72 24.67
N GLN A 228 11.92 11.16 25.10
CA GLN A 228 12.81 11.96 24.25
C GLN A 228 13.48 11.12 23.15
N TRP A 229 13.65 9.81 23.38
CA TRP A 229 14.30 8.86 22.48
C TRP A 229 13.60 7.50 22.57
N LEU A 230 12.59 7.27 21.75
CA LEU A 230 12.11 5.91 21.46
C LEU A 230 13.17 5.20 20.60
N PRO A 231 13.60 3.96 20.86
CA PRO A 231 13.11 2.98 21.84
C PRO A 231 13.78 3.03 23.23
N ASP A 232 14.87 3.81 23.41
CA ASP A 232 15.76 3.66 24.57
C ASP A 232 15.15 4.13 25.92
N GLU A 233 14.11 4.94 25.88
CA GLU A 233 13.51 5.52 27.08
C GLU A 233 12.16 4.95 27.46
N ILE A 234 11.44 4.36 26.50
CA ILE A 234 10.07 3.84 26.76
C ILE A 234 10.06 2.78 27.87
N HIS A 235 11.11 1.96 27.94
CA HIS A 235 11.25 0.93 28.98
C HIS A 235 11.49 1.50 30.38
N LYS A 236 11.93 2.77 30.51
CA LYS A 236 12.13 3.42 31.79
C LYS A 236 10.82 3.91 32.42
N HIS A 237 9.75 4.02 31.64
CA HIS A 237 8.44 4.45 32.13
C HIS A 237 7.89 3.42 33.15
N PRO A 238 7.48 3.85 34.38
CA PRO A 238 7.10 2.91 35.47
C PRO A 238 6.02 1.89 35.10
N LYS A 239 5.06 2.27 34.27
CA LYS A 239 4.00 1.35 33.80
C LYS A 239 4.46 0.41 32.70
N VAL A 240 5.54 0.71 32.00
CA VAL A 240 6.07 -0.08 30.88
C VAL A 240 7.15 -1.04 31.38
N ASN A 241 7.99 -0.59 32.28
CA ASN A 241 9.13 -1.36 32.80
C ASN A 241 8.79 -2.82 33.17
N PRO A 242 7.69 -3.12 33.90
CA PRO A 242 7.34 -4.51 34.23
C PRO A 242 6.92 -5.37 33.01
N HIS A 243 6.73 -4.75 31.85
CA HIS A 243 6.16 -5.38 30.64
C HIS A 243 7.05 -5.22 29.41
N VAL A 244 8.33 -4.86 29.58
CA VAL A 244 9.26 -4.56 28.45
C VAL A 244 9.27 -5.70 27.42
N GLN A 245 9.37 -6.96 27.87
CA GLN A 245 9.39 -8.09 26.93
C GLN A 245 8.15 -8.14 26.06
N ARG A 246 6.96 -7.91 26.61
CA ARG A 246 5.71 -7.85 25.83
C ARG A 246 5.74 -6.71 24.82
N VAL A 247 6.31 -5.56 25.15
CA VAL A 247 6.44 -4.46 24.19
C VAL A 247 7.34 -4.85 23.03
N LEU A 248 8.48 -5.50 23.31
CA LEU A 248 9.40 -5.99 22.29
C LEU A 248 8.72 -7.04 21.39
N ASP A 249 8.07 -8.04 21.98
CA ASP A 249 7.33 -9.06 21.22
C ASP A 249 6.25 -8.43 20.34
N ASN A 250 5.50 -7.44 20.85
CA ASN A 250 4.50 -6.71 20.08
C ASN A 250 5.13 -5.90 18.95
N LEU A 251 6.27 -5.25 19.19
CA LEU A 251 6.97 -4.48 18.14
C LEU A 251 7.45 -5.38 17.00
N ASP A 252 7.93 -6.59 17.30
CA ASP A 252 8.34 -7.57 16.28
C ASP A 252 7.19 -7.97 15.35
N LEU A 253 5.94 -7.94 15.85
CA LEU A 253 4.73 -8.20 15.06
C LEU A 253 4.22 -6.96 14.30
N ILE A 254 4.40 -5.75 14.86
CA ILE A 254 3.80 -4.52 14.35
C ILE A 254 4.72 -3.77 13.39
N HIS A 255 6.04 -3.75 13.65
CA HIS A 255 6.99 -3.06 12.80
C HIS A 255 6.98 -3.61 11.37
N LEU A 256 7.00 -2.72 10.39
CA LEU A 256 7.19 -3.07 9.00
C LEU A 256 8.64 -3.52 8.78
N ARG A 257 8.82 -4.66 8.13
CA ARG A 257 10.13 -5.31 7.97
C ARG A 257 10.83 -4.82 6.72
N ASN A 258 12.14 -4.64 6.83
CA ASN A 258 12.98 -4.30 5.68
C ASN A 258 13.34 -5.56 4.89
N CYS A 259 12.92 -5.61 3.63
CA CYS A 259 13.15 -6.73 2.71
C CYS A 259 14.32 -6.48 1.73
N THR A 260 15.07 -5.37 1.81
CA THR A 260 16.09 -5.00 0.83
C THR A 260 17.13 -6.08 0.61
N GLY A 261 17.55 -6.79 1.67
CA GLY A 261 18.51 -7.89 1.58
C GLY A 261 18.03 -9.13 0.81
N VAL A 262 16.71 -9.23 0.57
CA VAL A 262 16.07 -10.38 -0.08
C VAL A 262 15.58 -10.05 -1.48
N ILE A 263 15.01 -8.85 -1.68
CA ILE A 263 14.51 -8.43 -3.01
C ILE A 263 15.63 -8.11 -4.00
N GLY A 264 16.85 -7.86 -3.52
CA GLY A 264 17.98 -7.49 -4.36
C GLY A 264 17.88 -6.05 -4.91
N PRO A 265 18.73 -5.72 -5.91
CA PRO A 265 18.75 -4.39 -6.52
C PRO A 265 17.43 -4.08 -7.24
N ILE A 266 16.85 -2.91 -6.95
CA ILE A 266 15.64 -2.42 -7.61
C ILE A 266 16.03 -1.66 -8.88
N ARG A 267 15.44 -2.02 -10.01
CA ARG A 267 15.54 -1.30 -11.27
C ARG A 267 14.24 -0.54 -11.49
N TRP A 268 14.24 0.76 -11.19
CA TRP A 268 13.03 1.59 -11.28
C TRP A 268 12.46 1.69 -12.69
N ASP A 269 13.29 1.51 -13.72
CA ASP A 269 12.82 1.49 -15.12
C ASP A 269 11.78 0.39 -15.40
N ASP A 270 11.81 -0.71 -14.64
CA ASP A 270 10.84 -1.81 -14.79
C ASP A 270 9.43 -1.42 -14.29
N TYR A 271 9.30 -0.34 -13.53
CA TYR A 271 8.04 0.12 -12.94
C TYR A 271 7.49 1.40 -13.55
N LYS A 272 8.11 1.92 -14.63
CA LYS A 272 7.62 3.12 -15.33
C LYS A 272 6.23 2.89 -15.94
N LEU A 273 5.39 3.92 -15.92
CA LEU A 273 4.23 3.93 -16.79
C LEU A 273 4.66 3.92 -18.27
N GLY A 274 3.79 3.40 -19.16
CA GLY A 274 4.05 3.35 -20.59
C GLY A 274 4.86 2.13 -21.03
N LEU A 275 5.05 1.13 -20.19
CA LEU A 275 5.67 -0.15 -20.58
C LEU A 275 4.68 -1.07 -21.32
N GLY A 276 3.38 -0.93 -21.05
CA GLY A 276 2.34 -1.72 -21.72
C GLY A 276 2.05 -1.25 -23.15
N MET A 277 1.39 -2.15 -23.89
CA MET A 277 0.92 -1.89 -25.24
C MET A 277 -0.59 -1.71 -25.25
N LYS A 278 -1.08 -0.73 -26.03
CA LYS A 278 -2.52 -0.49 -26.15
C LYS A 278 -3.25 -1.70 -26.74
N ASP A 279 -2.62 -2.38 -27.69
CA ASP A 279 -3.21 -3.54 -28.34
C ASP A 279 -3.35 -4.71 -27.35
N ASP A 280 -2.35 -4.99 -26.50
CA ASP A 280 -2.42 -6.02 -25.47
C ASP A 280 -3.57 -5.76 -24.47
N TYR A 281 -3.72 -4.50 -24.05
CA TYR A 281 -4.82 -4.12 -23.17
C TYR A 281 -6.18 -4.26 -23.86
N THR A 282 -6.28 -3.89 -25.13
CA THR A 282 -7.49 -4.00 -25.94
C THR A 282 -7.88 -5.46 -26.13
N GLU A 283 -6.91 -6.32 -26.47
CA GLU A 283 -7.11 -7.77 -26.63
C GLU A 283 -7.57 -8.42 -25.30
N PHE A 284 -6.95 -8.04 -24.18
CA PHE A 284 -7.40 -8.48 -22.85
C PHE A 284 -8.87 -8.11 -22.59
N LEU A 285 -9.26 -6.87 -22.90
CA LEU A 285 -10.64 -6.40 -22.67
C LEU A 285 -11.65 -7.13 -23.56
N ASP A 286 -11.29 -7.39 -24.80
CA ASP A 286 -12.13 -8.12 -25.78
C ASP A 286 -12.22 -9.60 -25.38
N LYS A 287 -11.12 -10.26 -25.03
CA LYS A 287 -11.06 -11.66 -24.57
C LYS A 287 -12.00 -11.94 -23.38
N TYR A 288 -12.07 -11.01 -22.42
CA TYR A 288 -12.88 -11.16 -21.21
C TYR A 288 -14.16 -10.33 -21.21
N GLU A 289 -14.57 -9.85 -22.38
CA GLU A 289 -15.84 -9.14 -22.61
C GLU A 289 -16.07 -7.92 -21.70
N PHE A 290 -15.00 -7.19 -21.39
CA PHE A 290 -15.08 -5.97 -20.57
C PHE A 290 -15.61 -4.76 -21.36
N SER A 291 -16.82 -4.85 -21.92
CA SER A 291 -17.41 -3.89 -22.87
C SER A 291 -17.38 -2.44 -22.37
N SER A 292 -17.59 -2.17 -21.08
CA SER A 292 -17.57 -0.81 -20.55
C SER A 292 -16.16 -0.25 -20.36
N LEU A 293 -15.15 -1.09 -20.07
CA LEU A 293 -13.75 -0.69 -20.07
C LEU A 293 -13.25 -0.51 -21.48
N ARG A 294 -13.68 -1.36 -22.41
CA ARG A 294 -13.35 -1.30 -23.84
C ARG A 294 -13.72 0.05 -24.47
N LYS A 295 -14.90 0.58 -24.13
CA LYS A 295 -15.35 1.92 -24.57
C LYS A 295 -14.46 3.06 -24.08
N ARG A 296 -13.67 2.84 -23.03
CA ARG A 296 -12.75 3.82 -22.42
C ARG A 296 -11.28 3.43 -22.62
N ALA A 297 -10.98 2.46 -23.49
CA ALA A 297 -9.62 1.96 -23.68
C ALA A 297 -8.66 3.06 -24.14
N ASP A 298 -9.09 3.98 -25.00
CA ASP A 298 -8.29 5.12 -25.45
C ASP A 298 -7.96 6.10 -24.32
N ASP A 299 -8.92 6.37 -23.45
CA ASP A 299 -8.69 7.22 -22.26
C ASP A 299 -7.74 6.51 -21.27
N THR A 300 -7.90 5.20 -21.08
CA THR A 300 -7.01 4.39 -20.27
C THR A 300 -5.61 4.39 -20.86
N ALA A 301 -5.46 4.19 -22.17
CA ALA A 301 -4.16 4.20 -22.83
C ALA A 301 -3.42 5.54 -22.62
N LYS A 302 -4.14 6.67 -22.67
CA LYS A 302 -3.55 8.00 -22.36
C LYS A 302 -3.09 8.09 -20.92
N VAL A 303 -3.92 7.68 -19.94
CA VAL A 303 -3.59 7.72 -18.51
C VAL A 303 -2.42 6.82 -18.19
N MET A 304 -2.36 5.63 -18.80
CA MET A 304 -1.30 4.64 -18.60
C MET A 304 -0.09 4.86 -19.50
N GLN A 305 -0.15 5.85 -20.42
CA GLN A 305 0.89 6.13 -21.42
C GLN A 305 1.23 4.90 -22.30
N LEU A 306 0.23 4.03 -22.58
CA LEU A 306 0.41 2.81 -23.39
C LEU A 306 0.88 3.16 -24.80
N ARG A 307 1.80 2.35 -25.34
CA ARG A 307 2.38 2.48 -26.68
C ARG A 307 1.55 1.78 -27.74
#